data_5ae82ac46bcc406a963613055d16e17b
#
_entry.id   5ae82ac46bcc406a963613055d16e17b
#
_cell.length_a   1.000
_cell.length_b   1.000
_cell.length_c   1.000
_cell.angle_alpha   90.00
_cell.angle_beta   90.00
_cell.angle_gamma   90.00
#
_symmetry.space_group_name_H-M   'P 1'
#
loop_
_entity.id
_entity.type
_entity.pdbx_description
1 polymer ?
#
loop_
_entity_poly.entity_id
_entity_poly.type
_entity_poly.pdbx_seq_one_letter_code
_entity_poly.pdbx_strand_id
1 'polypeptide(L)'
;MVETANNNDKTSDFNDKSLLVVDDDNPFRERLSRAMEKKGFVVSQAESVKSALETLKTKKPAFAVVDLRLGDGNGLEVVKEIQNLKINSRIVMLTGYGNIPTAVAAIKE
;
A
#
# COMPACT_ATOMS: atom_id res chain seq x y z
N MET A 1 8.14 -7.53 -13.52
CA MET A 1 8.53 -6.93 -13.77
C MET A 1 8.99 -6.44 -14.04
N VAL A 2 9.13 -6.49 -13.79
CA VAL A 2 9.67 -5.75 -14.05
C VAL A 2 10.44 -5.38 -14.41
N GLU A 3 10.75 -5.13 -14.47
CA GLU A 3 11.44 -4.63 -14.82
C GLU A 3 12.17 -4.39 -14.84
N THR A 4 12.42 -4.44 -14.83
CA THR A 4 13.23 -4.05 -14.85
C THR A 4 14.03 -3.77 -14.93
N ALA A 5 14.33 -3.73 -14.96
CA ALA A 5 15.14 -3.25 -14.98
C ALA A 5 15.89 -3.01 -14.98
N ASN A 6 16.17 -2.86 -15.07
CA ASN A 6 17.01 -2.47 -15.12
C ASN A 6 17.64 -2.16 -14.75
N ASN A 7 17.84 -2.03 -14.49
CA ASN A 7 18.39 -1.62 -14.00
C ASN A 7 19.00 -1.04 -13.60
N ASN A 8 19.38 -0.80 -13.83
CA ASN A 8 19.87 -0.13 -13.24
C ASN A 8 19.61 1.12 -12.71
N ASP A 9 19.22 1.90 -13.18
CA ASP A 9 18.88 3.03 -12.73
C ASP A 9 17.60 2.93 -12.16
N LYS A 10 16.85 2.19 -12.43
CA LYS A 10 15.73 1.95 -11.75
C LYS A 10 16.02 1.43 -10.48
N THR A 11 17.20 1.32 -10.10
CA THR A 11 17.54 0.86 -8.80
C THR A 11 17.09 1.78 -7.72
N SER A 12 16.95 3.04 -7.99
CA SER A 12 16.47 3.93 -6.92
C SER A 12 15.07 3.54 -6.49
N ASP A 13 14.25 3.06 -7.42
CA ASP A 13 12.92 2.60 -7.07
C ASP A 13 12.97 1.35 -6.22
N PHE A 14 13.90 0.47 -6.51
CA PHE A 14 14.01 -0.76 -5.76
C PHE A 14 14.66 -0.55 -4.42
N ASN A 15 15.40 0.53 -4.26
CA ASN A 15 16.02 0.82 -2.98
C ASN A 15 15.00 1.32 -1.96
N ASP A 16 13.94 1.97 -2.42
CA ASP A 16 12.91 2.43 -1.50
C ASP A 16 11.88 1.34 -1.37
N LYS A 17 11.94 0.66 -0.25
CA LYS A 17 11.04 -0.46 0.03
C LYS A 17 10.01 -0.10 1.06
N SER A 18 9.69 1.16 1.20
CA SER A 18 8.66 1.55 2.15
C SER A 18 7.29 1.13 1.63
N LEU A 19 6.53 0.49 2.49
CA LEU A 19 5.23 -0.06 2.13
C LEU A 19 4.20 0.30 3.19
N LEU A 20 3.08 0.81 2.76
CA LEU A 20 1.95 1.05 3.66
C LEU A 20 0.89 -0.02 3.41
N VAL A 21 0.48 -0.71 4.46
CA VAL A 21 -0.59 -1.71 4.36
C VAL A 21 -1.78 -1.19 5.13
N VAL A 22 -2.89 -1.01 4.43
CA VAL A 22 -4.11 -0.46 5.02
C VAL A 22 -5.22 -1.52 4.93
N ASP A 23 -5.63 -2.03 6.09
CA ASP A 23 -6.66 -3.06 6.13
C ASP A 23 -7.18 -3.13 7.56
N ASP A 24 -8.50 -3.20 7.74
CA ASP A 24 -9.06 -3.25 9.08
C ASP A 24 -9.13 -4.68 9.63
N ASP A 25 -8.77 -5.67 8.83
CA ASP A 25 -8.67 -7.05 9.30
C ASP A 25 -7.31 -7.23 9.94
N ASN A 26 -7.26 -7.15 11.26
CA ASN A 26 -5.98 -7.18 11.97
C ASN A 26 -5.16 -8.43 11.68
N PRO A 27 -5.73 -9.64 11.77
CA PRO A 27 -4.91 -10.82 11.49
C PRO A 27 -4.34 -10.84 10.08
N PHE A 28 -5.16 -10.46 9.10
CA PHE A 28 -4.70 -10.44 7.72
C PHE A 28 -3.63 -9.39 7.53
N ARG A 29 -3.89 -8.17 8.04
CA ARG A 29 -2.92 -7.08 7.89
C ARG A 29 -1.58 -7.47 8.50
N GLU A 30 -1.60 -8.08 9.66
CA GLU A 30 -0.35 -8.45 10.33
C GLU A 30 0.37 -9.56 9.61
N ARG A 31 -0.36 -10.55 9.09
CA ARG A 31 0.28 -11.62 8.34
C ARG A 31 0.91 -11.10 7.07
N LEU A 32 0.19 -10.24 6.35
CA LEU A 32 0.72 -9.68 5.12
C LEU A 32 1.95 -8.84 5.41
N SER A 33 1.87 -8.03 6.45
CA SER A 33 3.01 -7.17 6.81
C SER A 33 4.25 -8.00 7.12
N ARG A 34 4.08 -9.07 7.89
CA ARG A 34 5.23 -9.91 8.20
C ARG A 34 5.79 -10.59 6.95
N ALA A 35 4.91 -11.03 6.07
CA ALA A 35 5.37 -11.66 4.83
C ALA A 35 6.17 -10.68 3.98
N MET A 36 5.70 -9.44 3.93
CA MET A 36 6.40 -8.43 3.13
C MET A 36 7.71 -8.01 3.78
N GLU A 37 7.75 -7.97 5.11
CA GLU A 37 9.00 -7.67 5.79
C GLU A 37 10.06 -8.72 5.49
N LYS A 38 9.64 -9.98 5.38
CA LYS A 38 10.58 -11.04 5.03
C LYS A 38 11.14 -10.85 3.63
N LYS A 39 10.43 -10.14 2.78
CA LYS A 39 10.91 -9.86 1.44
C LYS A 39 11.71 -8.57 1.36
N GLY A 40 11.94 -7.94 2.49
CA GLY A 40 12.77 -6.75 2.55
C GLY A 40 12.04 -5.43 2.58
N PHE A 41 10.71 -5.46 2.66
CA PHE A 41 9.96 -4.21 2.74
C PHE A 41 9.98 -3.65 4.15
N VAL A 42 9.93 -2.34 4.23
CA VAL A 42 9.80 -1.64 5.51
C VAL A 42 8.34 -1.25 5.61
N VAL A 43 7.60 -1.94 6.47
CA VAL A 43 6.15 -1.86 6.46
C VAL A 43 5.62 -0.93 7.55
N SER A 44 4.69 -0.07 7.16
CA SER A 44 3.86 0.68 8.08
C SER A 44 2.44 0.14 7.94
N GLN A 45 1.72 0.05 9.03
CA GLN A 45 0.37 -0.49 9.01
C GLN A 45 -0.64 0.55 9.44
N ALA A 46 -1.81 0.49 8.84
CA ALA A 46 -2.93 1.34 9.24
C ALA A 46 -4.19 0.50 9.20
N GLU A 47 -5.05 0.68 10.19
CA GLU A 47 -6.25 -0.15 10.29
C GLU A 47 -7.51 0.56 9.83
N SER A 48 -7.40 1.82 9.44
CA SER A 48 -8.58 2.61 9.09
C SER A 48 -8.18 3.70 8.12
N VAL A 49 -9.18 4.35 7.52
CA VAL A 49 -8.91 5.51 6.68
C VAL A 49 -8.21 6.57 7.52
N LYS A 50 -8.74 6.82 8.72
CA LYS A 50 -8.17 7.86 9.57
C LYS A 50 -6.71 7.60 9.88
N SER A 51 -6.37 6.39 10.30
CA SER A 51 -4.98 6.10 10.67
C SER A 51 -4.08 6.13 9.44
N ALA A 52 -4.60 5.75 8.28
CA ALA A 52 -3.81 5.82 7.06
C ALA A 52 -3.50 7.26 6.69
N LEU A 53 -4.50 8.13 6.77
CA LEU A 53 -4.28 9.54 6.46
C LEU A 53 -3.29 10.17 7.44
N GLU A 54 -3.37 9.79 8.71
CA GLU A 54 -2.41 10.27 9.69
C GLU A 54 -1.00 9.83 9.35
N THR A 55 -0.86 8.56 8.96
CA THR A 55 0.45 8.04 8.58
C THR A 55 1.03 8.79 7.39
N LEU A 56 0.19 9.14 6.44
CA LEU A 56 0.66 9.82 5.23
C LEU A 56 1.15 11.24 5.51
N LYS A 57 0.84 11.80 6.67
CA LYS A 57 1.38 13.10 7.01
C LYS A 57 2.88 13.09 7.20
N THR A 58 3.42 11.95 7.59
CA THR A 58 4.86 11.87 7.87
C THR A 58 5.60 10.86 7.03
N LYS A 59 4.89 9.93 6.40
CA LYS A 59 5.54 8.87 5.62
C LYS A 59 5.06 8.93 4.19
N LYS A 60 5.99 8.76 3.27
CA LYS A 60 5.67 8.77 1.86
C LYS A 60 6.06 7.44 1.26
N PRO A 61 5.17 6.46 1.34
CA PRO A 61 5.53 5.10 0.95
C PRO A 61 5.71 4.97 -0.56
N ALA A 62 6.69 4.16 -0.94
CA ALA A 62 6.89 3.85 -2.35
C ALA A 62 5.85 2.85 -2.84
N PHE A 63 5.27 2.07 -1.93
CA PHE A 63 4.27 1.07 -2.26
C PHE A 63 3.13 1.14 -1.25
N ALA A 64 1.94 0.82 -1.68
CA ALA A 64 0.80 0.76 -0.77
C ALA A 64 -0.13 -0.37 -1.17
N VAL A 65 -0.63 -1.08 -0.18
CA VAL A 65 -1.70 -2.06 -0.36
C VAL A 65 -2.87 -1.55 0.44
N VAL A 66 -3.98 -1.28 -0.21
CA VAL A 66 -5.12 -0.62 0.41
C VAL A 66 -6.38 -1.42 0.18
N ASP A 67 -7.02 -1.81 1.29
CA ASP A 67 -8.31 -2.44 1.23
C ASP A 67 -9.36 -1.38 0.93
N LEU A 68 -10.24 -1.65 -0.01
CA LEU A 68 -11.28 -0.70 -0.37
C LEU A 68 -12.36 -0.59 0.69
N ARG A 69 -12.56 -1.63 1.48
CA ARG A 69 -13.65 -1.62 2.46
C ARG A 69 -13.09 -1.55 3.85
N LEU A 70 -13.09 -0.35 4.39
CA LEU A 70 -12.59 -0.11 5.72
C LEU A 70 -13.76 0.27 6.62
N GLY A 71 -13.62 -0.01 7.90
CA GLY A 71 -14.71 0.21 8.83
C GLY A 71 -15.18 1.65 8.89
N ASP A 72 -14.28 2.59 8.68
CA ASP A 72 -14.62 4.02 8.79
C ASP A 72 -14.70 4.70 7.43
N GLY A 73 -14.70 3.95 6.33
CA GLY A 73 -14.82 4.58 5.05
C GLY A 73 -14.33 3.71 3.91
N ASN A 74 -14.00 4.38 2.82
CA ASN A 74 -13.59 3.72 1.61
C ASN A 74 -12.11 3.93 1.39
N GLY A 75 -11.40 2.85 1.09
CA GLY A 75 -9.95 2.94 0.85
C GLY A 75 -9.57 3.86 -0.29
N LEU A 76 -10.51 4.17 -1.20
CA LEU A 76 -10.22 5.13 -2.26
C LEU A 76 -9.85 6.49 -1.69
N GLU A 77 -10.32 6.83 -0.48
CA GLU A 77 -9.93 8.08 0.13
C GLU A 77 -8.43 8.10 0.41
N VAL A 78 -7.89 6.95 0.80
CA VAL A 78 -6.46 6.84 1.04
C VAL A 78 -5.70 6.97 -0.28
N VAL A 79 -6.20 6.30 -1.31
CA VAL A 79 -5.56 6.38 -2.63
C VAL A 79 -5.55 7.81 -3.14
N LYS A 80 -6.68 8.51 -2.98
CA LYS A 80 -6.76 9.89 -3.43
C LYS A 80 -5.79 10.78 -2.69
N GLU A 81 -5.62 10.54 -1.40
CA GLU A 81 -4.67 11.34 -0.63
C GLU A 81 -3.25 11.11 -1.11
N ILE A 82 -2.89 9.85 -1.40
CA ILE A 82 -1.57 9.57 -1.93
C ILE A 82 -1.37 10.33 -3.23
N GLN A 83 -2.39 10.35 -4.08
CA GLN A 83 -2.29 11.08 -5.34
C GLN A 83 -2.22 12.58 -5.12
N ASN A 84 -3.00 13.09 -4.17
CA ASN A 84 -2.97 14.53 -3.86
C ASN A 84 -1.63 14.99 -3.37
N LEU A 85 -0.96 14.16 -2.60
CA LEU A 85 0.36 14.49 -2.06
C LEU A 85 1.45 14.32 -3.11
N LYS A 86 1.07 13.85 -4.29
CA LYS A 86 2.01 13.63 -5.38
C LYS A 86 3.13 12.68 -5.00
N ILE A 87 2.79 11.72 -4.16
CA ILE A 87 3.71 10.66 -3.81
C ILE A 87 3.71 9.68 -4.97
N ASN A 88 4.89 9.39 -5.50
CA ASN A 88 5.00 8.46 -6.61
C ASN A 88 4.97 7.04 -6.07
N SER A 89 3.78 6.60 -5.68
CA SER A 89 3.60 5.33 -5.00
C SER A 89 2.94 4.33 -5.95
N ARG A 90 3.34 3.08 -5.84
CA ARG A 90 2.66 2.01 -6.56
C ARG A 90 1.63 1.42 -5.63
N ILE A 91 0.38 1.45 -6.06
CA ILE A 91 -0.73 1.12 -5.19
C ILE A 91 -1.46 -0.10 -5.72
N VAL A 92 -1.65 -1.07 -4.83
CA VAL A 92 -2.48 -2.23 -5.13
C VAL A 92 -3.72 -2.10 -4.26
N MET A 93 -4.88 -2.09 -4.89
CA MET A 93 -6.14 -2.03 -4.18
C MET A 93 -6.71 -3.42 -4.07
N LEU A 94 -7.16 -3.76 -2.87
CA LEU A 94 -7.78 -5.04 -2.62
C LEU A 94 -9.27 -4.83 -2.45
N THR A 95 -10.04 -5.79 -2.92
CA THR A 95 -11.45 -5.80 -2.63
C THR A 95 -11.76 -7.10 -1.93
N GLY A 96 -12.43 -6.99 -0.81
CA GLY A 96 -12.86 -8.17 -0.08
C GLY A 96 -14.25 -8.61 -0.47
N TYR A 97 -14.68 -8.25 -1.65
CA TYR A 97 -16.01 -8.56 -2.07
C TYR A 97 -16.17 -10.08 -2.11
N GLY A 98 -17.16 -10.57 -1.44
CA GLY A 98 -17.33 -11.98 -1.32
C GLY A 98 -16.28 -12.53 -0.36
N ASN A 99 -15.84 -13.73 -0.61
CA ASN A 99 -14.91 -14.40 0.28
C ASN A 99 -13.47 -14.34 -0.17
N ILE A 100 -13.21 -13.79 -1.34
CA ILE A 100 -11.89 -13.83 -1.90
C ILE A 100 -11.41 -12.42 -2.17
N PRO A 101 -10.43 -11.96 -1.44
CA PRO A 101 -9.84 -10.65 -1.74
C PRO A 101 -9.15 -10.72 -3.09
N THR A 102 -9.38 -9.73 -3.88
CA THR A 102 -8.82 -9.68 -5.22
C THR A 102 -8.07 -8.38 -5.39
N ALA A 103 -6.88 -8.48 -5.95
CA ALA A 103 -6.16 -7.29 -6.32
C ALA A 103 -6.86 -6.70 -7.53
N VAL A 104 -7.39 -5.50 -7.38
CA VAL A 104 -8.19 -4.91 -8.42
C VAL A 104 -7.34 -4.24 -9.46
N ALA A 105 -6.36 -3.50 -9.02
CA ALA A 105 -5.57 -2.73 -9.94
C ALA A 105 -4.32 -2.23 -9.26
N ALA A 106 -3.28 -2.04 -10.04
CA ALA A 106 -2.12 -1.31 -9.60
C ALA A 106 -2.24 0.07 -10.23
N ILE A 107 -2.24 1.08 -9.39
CA ILE A 107 -2.38 2.42 -9.85
C ILE A 107 -1.05 3.12 -9.81
N LYS A 108 -0.66 3.70 -10.92
CA LYS A 108 0.57 4.37 -10.99
C LYS A 108 0.34 5.69 -11.54
N GLU A 109 0.91 6.64 -10.95
CA GLU A 109 0.72 7.93 -11.41
C GLU A 109 1.88 8.56 -11.94
#